data_9915f73c49a2e5d2b2e54009768a97e7
#
_entry.id   9915f73c49a2e5d2b2e54009768a97e7
#
_cell.length_a   1.000
_cell.length_b   1.000
_cell.length_c   1.000
_cell.angle_alpha   90.00
_cell.angle_beta   90.00
_cell.angle_gamma   90.00
#
_symmetry.space_group_name_H-M   'P 1'
#
loop_
_entity.id
_entity.type
_entity.pdbx_description
1 polymer ?
#
loop_
_entity_poly.entity_id
_entity_poly.type
_entity_poly.pdbx_seq_one_letter_code
_entity_poly.pdbx_strand_id
1 'polypeptide(L)'
;MNLKPTDYDFGVPEIYSFASNITCADEKTRQMFVLGYGHMLNYNHEEAIACFMKCTELDPNCAMAWWGIAYCVSSNYNWAPGLGSGYDAIQQALAVMGQCTDLEQDLITALSTRHTKEARDSADPSVLNMGNSPELNIAFAEAMAPIYEKYKGNLDVTAIYVEALMNLKAWQLWDKNTKTGEITPADENTLLLVKIMEDTFEQYDEAKVHPALCHLYCHALELSPFPERALPAADVLRTRMPGLGHLVHMPSHIDAWVCLLYTSDAADESSS
;
A
#
# COMPACT_ATOMS: atom_id res chain seq x y z
N MET A 1 17.12 7.33 13.38
CA MET A 1 17.19 8.09 12.13
C MET A 1 16.69 9.50 12.39
N ASN A 2 17.38 10.54 11.92
CA ASN A 2 16.94 11.94 12.09
C ASN A 2 16.14 12.37 10.85
N LEU A 3 15.04 11.63 10.58
CA LEU A 3 14.16 11.90 9.44
C LEU A 3 13.32 13.14 9.75
N LYS A 4 13.22 14.04 8.78
CA LYS A 4 12.35 15.23 8.86
C LYS A 4 11.37 15.15 7.72
N PRO A 5 10.04 15.20 7.99
CA PRO A 5 9.06 15.22 6.92
C PRO A 5 9.22 16.48 6.07
N THR A 6 9.02 16.35 4.78
CA THR A 6 8.98 17.48 3.85
C THR A 6 7.63 18.18 3.92
N ASP A 7 7.61 19.52 3.81
CA ASP A 7 6.38 20.28 3.60
C ASP A 7 5.94 20.09 2.13
N TYR A 8 5.21 19.01 1.88
CA TYR A 8 4.79 18.67 0.53
C TYR A 8 3.26 18.63 0.43
N ASP A 9 2.71 19.31 -0.56
CA ASP A 9 1.29 19.26 -0.91
C ASP A 9 1.09 18.32 -2.10
N PHE A 10 0.42 17.18 -1.88
CA PHE A 10 0.07 16.24 -2.95
C PHE A 10 -1.12 16.71 -3.78
N GLY A 11 -1.78 17.81 -3.40
CA GLY A 11 -2.88 18.40 -4.14
C GLY A 11 -4.23 17.69 -4.01
N VAL A 12 -4.34 16.56 -3.29
CA VAL A 12 -5.62 15.80 -3.19
C VAL A 12 -5.79 15.06 -1.85
N PRO A 13 -5.81 15.75 -0.69
CA PRO A 13 -5.99 15.08 0.60
C PRO A 13 -7.35 14.40 0.75
N GLU A 14 -8.40 14.88 0.08
CA GLU A 14 -9.77 14.36 0.24
C GLU A 14 -9.99 12.95 -0.34
N ILE A 15 -9.04 12.45 -1.14
CA ILE A 15 -9.17 11.13 -1.79
C ILE A 15 -8.99 9.98 -0.80
N TYR A 16 -8.29 10.22 0.30
CA TYR A 16 -8.08 9.24 1.35
C TYR A 16 -9.05 9.50 2.50
N SER A 17 -10.29 9.05 2.34
CA SER A 17 -11.35 9.29 3.32
C SER A 17 -11.02 8.72 4.70
N PHE A 18 -10.33 7.59 4.76
CA PHE A 18 -9.84 7.00 6.00
C PHE A 18 -8.81 7.92 6.69
N ALA A 19 -7.74 8.28 5.99
CA ALA A 19 -6.65 9.08 6.55
C ALA A 19 -7.12 10.46 7.03
N SER A 20 -8.10 11.03 6.35
CA SER A 20 -8.69 12.34 6.71
C SER A 20 -9.60 12.28 7.95
N ASN A 21 -9.96 11.08 8.43
CA ASN A 21 -10.90 10.88 9.53
C ASN A 21 -10.34 10.07 10.70
N ILE A 22 -9.02 9.94 10.82
CA ILE A 22 -8.41 9.22 11.94
C ILE A 22 -8.66 9.90 13.28
N THR A 23 -8.65 9.09 14.34
CA THR A 23 -8.67 9.58 15.72
C THR A 23 -7.32 10.19 16.09
N CYS A 24 -7.29 11.50 16.34
CA CYS A 24 -6.10 12.23 16.77
C CYS A 24 -6.49 13.51 17.51
N ALA A 25 -5.52 14.12 18.22
CA ALA A 25 -5.77 15.26 19.10
C ALA A 25 -6.16 16.55 18.34
N ASP A 26 -5.59 16.80 17.16
CA ASP A 26 -5.79 18.05 16.43
C ASP A 26 -5.60 17.91 14.91
N GLU A 27 -5.97 18.97 14.20
CA GLU A 27 -5.92 19.04 12.73
C GLU A 27 -4.47 18.98 12.20
N LYS A 28 -3.49 19.51 12.95
CA LYS A 28 -2.09 19.47 12.52
C LYS A 28 -1.54 18.04 12.50
N THR A 29 -1.90 17.25 13.50
CA THR A 29 -1.58 15.81 13.55
C THR A 29 -2.24 15.08 12.39
N ARG A 30 -3.53 15.40 12.11
CA ARG A 30 -4.27 14.79 10.99
C ARG A 30 -3.63 15.10 9.64
N GLN A 31 -3.29 16.36 9.36
CA GLN A 31 -2.62 16.75 8.12
C GLN A 31 -1.27 16.04 7.94
N MET A 32 -0.50 15.93 9.00
CA MET A 32 0.77 15.19 8.97
C MET A 32 0.55 13.69 8.71
N PHE A 33 -0.52 13.11 9.29
CA PHE A 33 -0.88 11.72 9.02
C PHE A 33 -1.30 11.51 7.55
N VAL A 34 -2.14 12.38 6.99
CA VAL A 34 -2.56 12.33 5.57
C VAL A 34 -1.36 12.38 4.64
N LEU A 35 -0.38 13.25 4.95
CA LEU A 35 0.88 13.32 4.20
C LEU A 35 1.64 12.00 4.26
N GLY A 36 1.84 11.45 5.47
CA GLY A 36 2.49 10.15 5.66
C GLY A 36 1.76 9.01 4.96
N TYR A 37 0.43 9.02 4.99
CA TYR A 37 -0.40 8.03 4.34
C TYR A 37 -0.25 8.05 2.80
N GLY A 38 -0.19 9.25 2.22
CA GLY A 38 0.11 9.42 0.78
C GLY A 38 1.48 8.85 0.41
N HIS A 39 2.52 9.12 1.22
CA HIS A 39 3.84 8.54 1.02
C HIS A 39 3.85 7.02 1.18
N MET A 40 3.11 6.48 2.16
CA MET A 40 2.97 5.04 2.39
C MET A 40 2.41 4.32 1.16
N LEU A 41 1.31 4.84 0.59
CA LEU A 41 0.67 4.26 -0.60
C LEU A 41 1.48 4.45 -1.89
N ASN A 42 2.46 5.36 -1.89
CA ASN A 42 3.43 5.56 -2.96
C ASN A 42 4.72 4.72 -2.78
N TYR A 43 4.76 3.85 -1.76
CA TYR A 43 5.94 3.07 -1.38
C TYR A 43 7.19 3.90 -1.00
N ASN A 44 7.01 5.19 -0.70
CA ASN A 44 8.04 6.04 -0.13
C ASN A 44 8.03 5.92 1.41
N HIS A 45 8.39 4.73 1.89
CA HIS A 45 8.20 4.35 3.30
C HIS A 45 9.07 5.14 4.27
N GLU A 46 10.28 5.55 3.89
CA GLU A 46 11.15 6.35 4.77
C GLU A 46 10.51 7.70 5.09
N GLU A 47 9.97 8.38 4.08
CA GLU A 47 9.27 9.66 4.25
C GLU A 47 7.94 9.48 5.00
N ALA A 48 7.21 8.41 4.72
CA ALA A 48 6.00 8.05 5.46
C ALA A 48 6.29 7.87 6.95
N ILE A 49 7.34 7.13 7.31
CA ILE A 49 7.79 6.95 8.69
C ILE A 49 8.14 8.29 9.33
N ALA A 50 8.84 9.19 8.62
CA ALA A 50 9.17 10.51 9.13
C ALA A 50 7.90 11.33 9.49
N CYS A 51 6.88 11.27 8.62
CA CYS A 51 5.59 11.91 8.87
C CYS A 51 4.87 11.29 10.07
N PHE A 52 4.80 9.95 10.13
CA PHE A 52 4.14 9.26 11.26
C PHE A 52 4.88 9.45 12.59
N MET A 53 6.21 9.46 12.59
CA MET A 53 7.00 9.83 13.78
C MET A 53 6.68 11.28 14.22
N LYS A 54 6.50 12.19 13.26
CA LYS A 54 6.07 13.55 13.57
C LYS A 54 4.67 13.60 14.19
N CYS A 55 3.75 12.75 13.71
CA CYS A 55 2.43 12.61 14.36
C CYS A 55 2.57 12.15 15.81
N THR A 56 3.43 11.16 16.10
CA THR A 56 3.61 10.66 17.47
C THR A 56 4.29 11.69 18.41
N GLU A 57 5.08 12.62 17.86
CA GLU A 57 5.60 13.76 18.63
C GLU A 57 4.52 14.81 18.95
N LEU A 58 3.57 15.04 18.02
CA LEU A 58 2.46 15.97 18.19
C LEU A 58 1.38 15.39 19.10
N ASP A 59 1.05 14.13 18.91
CA ASP A 59 0.05 13.38 19.65
C ASP A 59 0.54 11.94 19.91
N PRO A 60 1.16 11.66 21.06
CA PRO A 60 1.60 10.31 21.41
C PRO A 60 0.48 9.27 21.49
N ASN A 61 -0.80 9.69 21.60
CA ASN A 61 -1.97 8.84 21.64
C ASN A 61 -2.60 8.60 20.26
N CYS A 62 -2.05 9.18 19.19
CA CYS A 62 -2.49 8.89 17.82
C CYS A 62 -2.10 7.45 17.44
N ALA A 63 -2.97 6.49 17.73
CA ALA A 63 -2.71 5.07 17.50
C ALA A 63 -2.41 4.75 16.03
N MET A 64 -3.08 5.45 15.09
CA MET A 64 -2.87 5.24 13.67
C MET A 64 -1.49 5.71 13.19
N ALA A 65 -0.86 6.67 13.86
CA ALA A 65 0.52 7.05 13.55
C ALA A 65 1.50 5.91 13.90
N TRP A 66 1.32 5.27 15.04
CA TRP A 66 2.09 4.07 15.42
C TRP A 66 1.82 2.90 14.47
N TRP A 67 0.56 2.69 14.07
CA TRP A 67 0.18 1.72 13.05
C TRP A 67 0.88 2.00 11.72
N GLY A 68 0.91 3.26 11.26
CA GLY A 68 1.57 3.67 10.02
C GLY A 68 3.08 3.38 10.03
N ILE A 69 3.76 3.62 11.16
CA ILE A 69 5.17 3.26 11.33
C ILE A 69 5.33 1.73 11.18
N ALA A 70 4.52 0.94 11.89
CA ALA A 70 4.59 -0.52 11.82
C ALA A 70 4.30 -1.03 10.40
N TYR A 71 3.34 -0.43 9.70
CA TYR A 71 3.01 -0.79 8.32
C TYR A 71 4.19 -0.54 7.37
N CYS A 72 4.82 0.64 7.46
CA CYS A 72 5.91 1.03 6.56
C CYS A 72 7.22 0.27 6.77
N VAL A 73 7.47 -0.29 7.95
CA VAL A 73 8.65 -1.15 8.16
C VAL A 73 8.43 -2.58 7.66
N SER A 74 7.20 -2.95 7.32
CA SER A 74 6.87 -4.22 6.66
C SER A 74 7.27 -4.20 5.19
N SER A 75 7.42 -5.36 4.57
CA SER A 75 7.55 -5.45 3.11
C SER A 75 6.27 -4.98 2.43
N ASN A 76 6.43 -4.36 1.28
CA ASN A 76 5.38 -4.13 0.31
C ASN A 76 5.61 -5.00 -0.93
N TYR A 77 4.71 -4.91 -1.90
CA TYR A 77 4.79 -5.68 -3.13
C TYR A 77 6.12 -5.50 -3.89
N ASN A 78 6.69 -4.29 -3.86
CA ASN A 78 7.91 -3.98 -4.61
C ASN A 78 9.20 -4.24 -3.84
N TRP A 79 9.16 -4.23 -2.51
CA TRP A 79 10.38 -4.28 -1.74
C TRP A 79 10.18 -4.76 -0.30
N ALA A 80 11.18 -5.45 0.22
CA ALA A 80 11.31 -5.74 1.64
C ALA A 80 12.28 -4.72 2.26
N PRO A 81 11.78 -3.62 2.86
CA PRO A 81 12.66 -2.67 3.50
C PRO A 81 13.32 -3.31 4.72
N GLY A 82 14.65 -3.32 4.77
CA GLY A 82 15.41 -3.73 5.95
C GLY A 82 15.36 -2.69 7.08
N LEU A 83 14.18 -2.07 7.31
CA LEU A 83 13.99 -0.98 8.26
C LEU A 83 13.79 -1.44 9.70
N GLY A 84 13.89 -2.74 9.95
CA GLY A 84 13.74 -3.33 11.27
C GLY A 84 12.35 -3.89 11.54
N SER A 85 12.05 -4.16 12.82
CA SER A 85 10.78 -4.72 13.23
C SER A 85 9.76 -3.63 13.59
N GLY A 86 8.55 -3.74 13.07
CA GLY A 86 7.42 -2.90 13.47
C GLY A 86 6.79 -3.30 14.81
N TYR A 87 7.33 -4.31 15.50
CA TYR A 87 6.74 -4.83 16.74
C TYR A 87 6.55 -3.76 17.82
N ASP A 88 7.58 -2.98 18.11
CA ASP A 88 7.48 -1.98 19.18
C ASP A 88 6.47 -0.88 18.81
N ALA A 89 6.40 -0.48 17.53
CA ALA A 89 5.41 0.49 17.06
C ALA A 89 3.99 -0.07 17.17
N ILE A 90 3.74 -1.31 16.73
CA ILE A 90 2.39 -1.88 16.83
C ILE A 90 1.97 -2.12 18.27
N GLN A 91 2.90 -2.42 19.19
CA GLN A 91 2.58 -2.49 20.62
C GLN A 91 2.17 -1.12 21.19
N GLN A 92 2.78 -0.02 20.73
CA GLN A 92 2.33 1.32 21.11
C GLN A 92 0.92 1.60 20.57
N ALA A 93 0.63 1.26 19.31
CA ALA A 93 -0.71 1.41 18.75
C ALA A 93 -1.75 0.66 19.58
N LEU A 94 -1.50 -0.63 19.90
CA LEU A 94 -2.38 -1.46 20.74
C LEU A 94 -2.60 -0.85 22.14
N ALA A 95 -1.57 -0.26 22.73
CA ALA A 95 -1.65 0.32 24.07
C ALA A 95 -2.55 1.57 24.13
N VAL A 96 -2.66 2.33 23.03
CA VAL A 96 -3.39 3.62 23.00
C VAL A 96 -4.67 3.59 22.16
N MET A 97 -5.01 2.48 21.50
CA MET A 97 -6.16 2.39 20.58
C MET A 97 -7.54 2.45 21.24
N GLY A 98 -7.63 2.48 22.56
CA GLY A 98 -8.91 2.37 23.29
C GLY A 98 -9.91 3.50 23.02
N GLN A 99 -9.50 4.63 22.43
CA GLN A 99 -10.36 5.73 22.00
C GLN A 99 -10.57 5.78 20.47
N CYS A 100 -9.98 4.86 19.74
CA CYS A 100 -10.08 4.78 18.29
C CYS A 100 -11.44 4.26 17.84
N THR A 101 -11.81 4.56 16.60
CA THR A 101 -12.98 3.96 15.95
C THR A 101 -12.82 2.43 15.81
N ASP A 102 -13.92 1.72 15.64
CA ASP A 102 -13.89 0.26 15.42
C ASP A 102 -13.02 -0.11 14.22
N LEU A 103 -13.04 0.68 13.14
CA LEU A 103 -12.20 0.45 11.96
C LEU A 103 -10.71 0.57 12.29
N GLU A 104 -10.31 1.61 13.01
CA GLU A 104 -8.92 1.80 13.40
C GLU A 104 -8.45 0.67 14.32
N GLN A 105 -9.28 0.24 15.28
CA GLN A 105 -8.97 -0.88 16.17
C GLN A 105 -8.82 -2.20 15.41
N ASP A 106 -9.71 -2.45 14.45
CA ASP A 106 -9.65 -3.64 13.58
C ASP A 106 -8.35 -3.65 12.75
N LEU A 107 -7.98 -2.52 12.13
CA LEU A 107 -6.75 -2.39 11.33
C LEU A 107 -5.48 -2.56 12.20
N ILE A 108 -5.44 -1.98 13.40
CA ILE A 108 -4.33 -2.14 14.35
C ILE A 108 -4.19 -3.60 14.77
N THR A 109 -5.32 -4.24 15.10
CA THR A 109 -5.35 -5.64 15.50
C THR A 109 -4.89 -6.55 14.36
N ALA A 110 -5.36 -6.33 13.14
CA ALA A 110 -4.92 -7.10 11.98
C ALA A 110 -3.42 -6.97 11.74
N LEU A 111 -2.88 -5.74 11.74
CA LEU A 111 -1.45 -5.52 11.50
C LEU A 111 -0.58 -6.14 12.61
N SER A 112 -1.08 -6.27 13.84
CA SER A 112 -0.35 -6.90 14.94
C SER A 112 -0.01 -8.37 14.67
N THR A 113 -0.77 -9.05 13.82
CA THR A 113 -0.48 -10.44 13.41
C THR A 113 0.77 -10.55 12.55
N ARG A 114 1.17 -9.46 11.90
CA ARG A 114 2.36 -9.38 11.03
C ARG A 114 3.64 -9.09 11.80
N HIS A 115 3.56 -8.67 13.07
CA HIS A 115 4.69 -8.25 13.89
C HIS A 115 4.73 -9.01 15.20
N THR A 116 5.49 -10.09 15.25
CA THR A 116 5.63 -10.92 16.46
C THR A 116 6.90 -10.55 17.24
N LYS A 117 6.85 -10.87 18.56
CA LYS A 117 8.01 -10.65 19.44
C LYS A 117 9.18 -11.57 19.05
N GLU A 118 8.87 -12.80 18.69
CA GLU A 118 9.85 -13.82 18.27
C GLU A 118 10.65 -13.30 17.07
N ALA A 119 9.94 -12.72 16.18
CA ALA A 119 10.48 -12.17 14.99
C ALA A 119 11.35 -10.94 15.29
N ARG A 120 10.95 -9.99 16.16
CA ARG A 120 11.78 -8.87 16.60
C ARG A 120 13.07 -9.33 17.28
N ASP A 121 12.97 -10.34 18.14
CA ASP A 121 14.08 -10.81 18.97
C ASP A 121 15.02 -11.77 18.21
N SER A 122 14.71 -12.13 16.96
CA SER A 122 15.53 -13.00 16.14
C SER A 122 16.85 -12.33 15.78
N ALA A 123 17.94 -13.06 15.95
CA ALA A 123 19.27 -12.66 15.45
C ALA A 123 19.49 -13.05 13.99
N ASP A 124 18.55 -13.76 13.36
CA ASP A 124 18.63 -14.16 11.96
C ASP A 124 18.24 -13.00 11.04
N PRO A 125 19.17 -12.50 10.20
CA PRO A 125 18.85 -11.42 9.27
C PRO A 125 17.72 -11.76 8.28
N SER A 126 17.50 -13.03 7.96
CA SER A 126 16.39 -13.47 7.11
C SER A 126 15.04 -13.32 7.82
N VAL A 127 15.05 -13.40 9.13
CA VAL A 127 13.88 -13.15 9.99
C VAL A 127 13.75 -11.65 10.31
N LEU A 128 14.85 -10.90 10.39
CA LEU A 128 14.83 -9.44 10.56
C LEU A 128 14.34 -8.72 9.29
N ASN A 129 14.49 -9.32 8.13
CA ASN A 129 13.80 -8.93 6.89
C ASN A 129 12.33 -9.36 6.89
N MET A 130 11.69 -9.23 8.00
CA MET A 130 10.44 -9.85 8.43
C MET A 130 9.19 -9.45 7.68
N GLY A 131 9.28 -8.51 6.82
CA GLY A 131 8.21 -8.29 5.89
C GLY A 131 8.06 -9.40 4.85
N ASN A 132 9.00 -10.36 4.77
CA ASN A 132 9.00 -11.48 3.83
C ASN A 132 8.78 -12.84 4.49
N SER A 133 8.40 -12.92 5.77
CA SER A 133 7.94 -14.19 6.32
C SER A 133 6.61 -14.55 5.65
N PRO A 134 6.54 -15.63 4.87
CA PRO A 134 5.28 -16.07 4.26
C PRO A 134 4.18 -16.26 5.30
N GLU A 135 4.53 -16.80 6.47
CA GLU A 135 3.58 -17.08 7.55
C GLU A 135 2.97 -15.79 8.11
N LEU A 136 3.77 -14.74 8.28
CA LEU A 136 3.28 -13.45 8.78
C LEU A 136 2.45 -12.70 7.73
N ASN A 137 2.81 -12.80 6.45
CA ASN A 137 2.00 -12.25 5.37
C ASN A 137 0.64 -12.99 5.27
N ILE A 138 0.64 -14.33 5.40
CA ILE A 138 -0.60 -15.12 5.45
C ILE A 138 -1.46 -14.68 6.64
N ALA A 139 -0.90 -14.62 7.84
CA ALA A 139 -1.63 -14.22 9.03
C ALA A 139 -2.27 -12.82 8.90
N PHE A 140 -1.55 -11.87 8.28
CA PHE A 140 -2.08 -10.54 8.03
C PHE A 140 -3.20 -10.55 6.97
N ALA A 141 -3.02 -11.25 5.86
CA ALA A 141 -4.06 -11.35 4.82
C ALA A 141 -5.34 -12.02 5.36
N GLU A 142 -5.19 -13.08 6.16
CA GLU A 142 -6.32 -13.75 6.83
C GLU A 142 -7.02 -12.82 7.84
N ALA A 143 -6.28 -12.01 8.59
CA ALA A 143 -6.85 -11.04 9.52
C ALA A 143 -7.57 -9.88 8.79
N MET A 144 -7.10 -9.49 7.60
CA MET A 144 -7.72 -8.44 6.79
C MET A 144 -9.00 -8.88 6.07
N ALA A 145 -9.17 -10.17 5.77
CA ALA A 145 -10.33 -10.67 5.03
C ALA A 145 -11.68 -10.32 5.70
N PRO A 146 -11.92 -10.60 7.00
CA PRO A 146 -13.17 -10.21 7.67
C PRO A 146 -13.33 -8.69 7.80
N ILE A 147 -12.24 -7.92 7.87
CA ILE A 147 -12.29 -6.44 7.91
C ILE A 147 -12.77 -5.90 6.57
N TYR A 148 -12.22 -6.41 5.46
CA TYR A 148 -12.70 -6.08 4.12
C TYR A 148 -14.21 -6.34 3.97
N GLU A 149 -14.70 -7.49 4.40
CA GLU A 149 -16.14 -7.81 4.34
C GLU A 149 -16.98 -6.90 5.25
N LYS A 150 -16.50 -6.57 6.45
CA LYS A 150 -17.18 -5.67 7.40
C LYS A 150 -17.29 -4.23 6.89
N TYR A 151 -16.24 -3.75 6.22
CA TYR A 151 -16.15 -2.37 5.74
C TYR A 151 -16.20 -2.29 4.20
N LYS A 152 -16.99 -3.15 3.58
CA LYS A 152 -17.15 -3.18 2.13
C LYS A 152 -17.55 -1.81 1.59
N GLY A 153 -16.84 -1.33 0.55
CA GLY A 153 -17.00 0.01 0.01
C GLY A 153 -16.06 1.07 0.62
N ASN A 154 -15.31 0.75 1.69
CA ASN A 154 -14.19 1.58 2.10
C ASN A 154 -12.97 1.29 1.21
N LEU A 155 -12.63 2.25 0.34
CA LEU A 155 -11.60 2.06 -0.69
C LEU A 155 -10.19 1.88 -0.11
N ASP A 156 -9.90 2.54 1.02
CA ASP A 156 -8.61 2.39 1.72
C ASP A 156 -8.47 1.00 2.31
N VAL A 157 -9.53 0.46 2.94
CA VAL A 157 -9.55 -0.93 3.45
C VAL A 157 -9.39 -1.92 2.30
N THR A 158 -10.05 -1.66 1.17
CA THR A 158 -9.92 -2.49 -0.03
C THR A 158 -8.47 -2.50 -0.53
N ALA A 159 -7.81 -1.33 -0.60
CA ALA A 159 -6.42 -1.23 -1.03
C ALA A 159 -5.47 -1.99 -0.09
N ILE A 160 -5.63 -1.84 1.23
CA ILE A 160 -4.81 -2.57 2.22
C ILE A 160 -5.01 -4.08 2.11
N TYR A 161 -6.23 -4.55 1.92
CA TYR A 161 -6.50 -5.99 1.76
C TYR A 161 -5.94 -6.55 0.46
N VAL A 162 -6.13 -5.83 -0.66
CA VAL A 162 -5.56 -6.22 -1.96
C VAL A 162 -4.03 -6.29 -1.87
N GLU A 163 -3.38 -5.30 -1.27
CA GLU A 163 -1.92 -5.34 -1.07
C GLU A 163 -1.48 -6.51 -0.17
N ALA A 164 -2.25 -6.82 0.88
CA ALA A 164 -1.97 -7.98 1.73
C ALA A 164 -2.01 -9.30 0.94
N LEU A 165 -2.98 -9.46 0.03
CA LEU A 165 -3.05 -10.61 -0.89
C LEU A 165 -1.89 -10.62 -1.89
N MET A 166 -1.52 -9.47 -2.47
CA MET A 166 -0.39 -9.36 -3.39
C MET A 166 0.93 -9.74 -2.72
N ASN A 167 1.11 -9.41 -1.45
CA ASN A 167 2.30 -9.74 -0.66
C ASN A 167 2.48 -11.24 -0.39
N LEU A 168 1.46 -12.07 -0.63
CA LEU A 168 1.60 -13.54 -0.56
C LEU A 168 2.45 -14.09 -1.72
N LYS A 169 2.47 -13.39 -2.85
CA LYS A 169 3.18 -13.75 -4.08
C LYS A 169 3.82 -12.53 -4.74
N ALA A 170 4.54 -11.70 -3.97
CA ALA A 170 5.15 -10.49 -4.50
C ALA A 170 6.00 -10.78 -5.75
N TRP A 171 5.74 -10.07 -6.86
CA TRP A 171 6.33 -10.26 -8.19
C TRP A 171 6.10 -11.62 -8.84
N GLN A 172 5.25 -12.47 -8.29
CA GLN A 172 4.96 -13.82 -8.76
C GLN A 172 3.45 -14.09 -8.85
N LEU A 173 2.66 -13.07 -9.16
CA LEU A 173 1.21 -13.21 -9.32
C LEU A 173 0.85 -14.04 -10.57
N TRP A 174 1.72 -14.06 -11.57
CA TRP A 174 1.50 -14.75 -12.83
C TRP A 174 2.67 -15.65 -13.17
N ASP A 175 2.38 -16.91 -13.52
CA ASP A 175 3.35 -17.89 -13.96
C ASP A 175 3.40 -17.92 -15.51
N LYS A 176 4.61 -17.84 -16.07
CA LYS A 176 4.83 -17.97 -17.50
C LYS A 176 5.46 -19.32 -17.83
N ASN A 177 4.74 -20.14 -18.59
CA ASN A 177 5.29 -21.35 -19.15
C ASN A 177 6.37 -21.01 -20.19
N THR A 178 7.62 -21.31 -19.90
CA THR A 178 8.76 -20.96 -20.76
C THR A 178 8.79 -21.72 -22.10
N LYS A 179 8.05 -22.82 -22.21
CA LYS A 179 7.98 -23.62 -23.45
C LYS A 179 6.83 -23.19 -24.36
N THR A 180 5.69 -22.89 -23.81
CA THR A 180 4.48 -22.52 -24.58
C THR A 180 4.26 -21.02 -24.67
N GLY A 181 4.86 -20.23 -23.75
CA GLY A 181 4.61 -18.80 -23.59
C GLY A 181 3.31 -18.49 -22.88
N GLU A 182 2.53 -19.50 -22.50
CA GLU A 182 1.26 -19.33 -21.80
C GLU A 182 1.47 -18.68 -20.43
N ILE A 183 0.61 -17.71 -20.07
CA ILE A 183 0.61 -17.03 -18.78
C ILE A 183 -0.66 -17.41 -18.03
N THR A 184 -0.50 -17.89 -16.80
CA THR A 184 -1.59 -18.31 -15.92
C THR A 184 -1.44 -17.66 -14.54
N PRO A 185 -2.54 -17.49 -13.76
CA PRO A 185 -2.43 -17.02 -12.39
C PRO A 185 -1.64 -18.03 -11.54
N ALA A 186 -0.78 -17.52 -10.65
CA ALA A 186 0.06 -18.36 -9.80
C ALA A 186 -0.75 -19.14 -8.76
N ASP A 187 -1.87 -18.58 -8.32
CA ASP A 187 -2.81 -19.21 -7.40
C ASP A 187 -4.21 -18.54 -7.46
N GLU A 188 -5.12 -19.03 -6.62
CA GLU A 188 -6.48 -18.48 -6.52
C GLU A 188 -6.52 -17.05 -5.96
N ASN A 189 -5.54 -16.66 -5.12
CA ASN A 189 -5.47 -15.30 -4.56
C ASN A 189 -5.19 -14.26 -5.65
N THR A 190 -4.43 -14.61 -6.69
CA THR A 190 -4.22 -13.74 -7.86
C THR A 190 -5.54 -13.41 -8.55
N LEU A 191 -6.41 -14.40 -8.75
CA LEU A 191 -7.73 -14.18 -9.34
C LEU A 191 -8.64 -13.39 -8.38
N LEU A 192 -8.58 -13.70 -7.10
CA LEU A 192 -9.36 -13.01 -6.06
C LEU A 192 -9.04 -11.52 -6.00
N LEU A 193 -7.76 -11.15 -5.90
CA LEU A 193 -7.37 -9.73 -5.80
C LEU A 193 -7.74 -8.93 -7.05
N VAL A 194 -7.57 -9.50 -8.25
CA VAL A 194 -8.00 -8.85 -9.49
C VAL A 194 -9.52 -8.66 -9.50
N LYS A 195 -10.28 -9.71 -9.13
CA LYS A 195 -11.75 -9.63 -9.05
C LYS A 195 -12.21 -8.58 -8.04
N ILE A 196 -11.60 -8.50 -6.84
CA ILE A 196 -11.93 -7.49 -5.83
C ILE A 196 -11.78 -6.09 -6.42
N MET A 197 -10.66 -5.80 -7.08
CA MET A 197 -10.42 -4.48 -7.67
C MET A 197 -11.42 -4.17 -8.79
N GLU A 198 -11.69 -5.11 -9.70
CA GLU A 198 -12.61 -4.91 -10.80
C GLU A 198 -14.06 -4.72 -10.33
N ASP A 199 -14.53 -5.55 -9.39
CA ASP A 199 -15.84 -5.38 -8.76
C ASP A 199 -15.94 -3.99 -8.07
N THR A 200 -14.84 -3.54 -7.44
CA THR A 200 -14.78 -2.24 -6.78
C THR A 200 -14.83 -1.08 -7.78
N PHE A 201 -14.09 -1.19 -8.89
CA PHE A 201 -14.15 -0.20 -9.98
C PHE A 201 -15.52 -0.16 -10.67
N GLU A 202 -16.18 -1.29 -10.81
CA GLU A 202 -17.54 -1.34 -11.37
C GLU A 202 -18.56 -0.70 -10.42
N GLN A 203 -18.42 -0.93 -9.13
CA GLN A 203 -19.42 -0.55 -8.13
C GLN A 203 -19.28 0.90 -7.66
N TYR A 204 -18.06 1.48 -7.65
CA TYR A 204 -17.74 2.79 -7.08
C TYR A 204 -16.96 3.64 -8.08
N ASP A 205 -17.51 4.76 -8.53
CA ASP A 205 -16.82 5.66 -9.47
C ASP A 205 -15.57 6.30 -8.82
N GLU A 206 -15.60 6.55 -7.53
CA GLU A 206 -14.46 7.09 -6.78
C GLU A 206 -13.26 6.11 -6.78
N ALA A 207 -13.51 4.81 -6.86
CA ALA A 207 -12.45 3.80 -6.93
C ALA A 207 -11.62 3.95 -8.20
N LYS A 208 -12.25 4.32 -9.32
CA LYS A 208 -11.58 4.49 -10.64
C LYS A 208 -10.49 5.56 -10.63
N VAL A 209 -10.54 6.46 -9.65
CA VAL A 209 -9.57 7.55 -9.48
C VAL A 209 -8.82 7.48 -8.15
N HIS A 210 -8.99 6.39 -7.39
CA HIS A 210 -8.30 6.16 -6.12
C HIS A 210 -6.85 5.75 -6.38
N PRO A 211 -5.83 6.56 -5.99
CA PRO A 211 -4.46 6.34 -6.42
C PRO A 211 -3.89 4.99 -6.02
N ALA A 212 -4.18 4.52 -4.79
CA ALA A 212 -3.67 3.22 -4.34
C ALA A 212 -4.28 2.06 -5.12
N LEU A 213 -5.60 2.06 -5.39
CA LEU A 213 -6.23 1.01 -6.17
C LEU A 213 -5.73 1.01 -7.61
N CYS A 214 -5.58 2.18 -8.24
CA CYS A 214 -5.00 2.30 -9.57
C CYS A 214 -3.56 1.77 -9.62
N HIS A 215 -2.74 2.11 -8.61
CA HIS A 215 -1.37 1.65 -8.46
C HIS A 215 -1.28 0.12 -8.35
N LEU A 216 -2.03 -0.46 -7.40
CA LEU A 216 -2.05 -1.91 -7.19
C LEU A 216 -2.60 -2.66 -8.41
N TYR A 217 -3.55 -2.07 -9.13
CA TYR A 217 -4.11 -2.68 -10.34
C TYR A 217 -3.11 -2.72 -11.49
N CYS A 218 -2.28 -1.68 -11.65
CA CYS A 218 -1.16 -1.71 -12.59
C CYS A 218 -0.20 -2.86 -12.25
N HIS A 219 0.23 -2.98 -11.00
CA HIS A 219 1.09 -4.07 -10.56
C HIS A 219 0.45 -5.46 -10.71
N ALA A 220 -0.85 -5.57 -10.44
CA ALA A 220 -1.56 -6.84 -10.54
C ALA A 220 -1.62 -7.36 -11.99
N LEU A 221 -1.66 -6.45 -12.98
CA LEU A 221 -1.87 -6.83 -14.38
C LEU A 221 -0.62 -6.69 -15.27
N GLU A 222 0.43 -6.00 -14.85
CA GLU A 222 1.61 -5.76 -15.70
C GLU A 222 2.23 -7.03 -16.28
N LEU A 223 2.21 -8.15 -15.56
CA LEU A 223 2.73 -9.45 -16.01
C LEU A 223 1.60 -10.44 -16.42
N SER A 224 0.35 -9.99 -16.44
CA SER A 224 -0.80 -10.80 -16.81
C SER A 224 -0.90 -11.03 -18.34
N PRO A 225 -1.77 -11.94 -18.81
CA PRO A 225 -2.05 -12.06 -20.23
C PRO A 225 -2.91 -10.90 -20.80
N PHE A 226 -3.34 -9.92 -19.97
CA PHE A 226 -4.21 -8.79 -20.38
C PHE A 226 -3.83 -7.46 -19.70
N PRO A 227 -2.57 -7.01 -19.86
CA PRO A 227 -2.10 -5.78 -19.22
C PRO A 227 -2.87 -4.53 -19.69
N GLU A 228 -3.46 -4.57 -20.89
CA GLU A 228 -4.27 -3.47 -21.44
C GLU A 228 -5.48 -3.10 -20.59
N ARG A 229 -5.96 -4.00 -19.73
CA ARG A 229 -7.08 -3.74 -18.80
C ARG A 229 -6.70 -2.70 -17.75
N ALA A 230 -5.40 -2.54 -17.45
CA ALA A 230 -4.91 -1.55 -16.50
C ALA A 230 -4.71 -0.14 -17.12
N LEU A 231 -4.87 0.04 -18.44
CA LEU A 231 -4.69 1.35 -19.10
C LEU A 231 -5.50 2.48 -18.45
N PRO A 232 -6.79 2.33 -18.14
CA PRO A 232 -7.55 3.41 -17.49
C PRO A 232 -6.98 3.81 -16.12
N ALA A 233 -6.50 2.85 -15.35
CA ALA A 233 -5.87 3.11 -14.05
C ALA A 233 -4.49 3.79 -14.23
N ALA A 234 -3.70 3.35 -15.20
CA ALA A 234 -2.43 3.97 -15.57
C ALA A 234 -2.64 5.45 -15.97
N ASP A 235 -3.64 5.74 -16.81
CA ASP A 235 -3.94 7.12 -17.25
C ASP A 235 -4.30 8.04 -16.07
N VAL A 236 -5.00 7.55 -15.06
CA VAL A 236 -5.27 8.30 -13.82
C VAL A 236 -3.97 8.67 -13.12
N LEU A 237 -3.03 7.73 -13.00
CA LEU A 237 -1.78 7.95 -12.26
C LEU A 237 -0.84 8.97 -12.94
N ARG A 238 -0.95 9.20 -14.26
CA ARG A 238 -0.11 10.19 -14.98
C ARG A 238 -0.21 11.59 -14.40
N THR A 239 -1.38 11.97 -13.87
CA THR A 239 -1.65 13.35 -13.44
C THR A 239 -2.23 13.48 -12.04
N ARG A 240 -2.69 12.38 -11.45
CA ARG A 240 -3.48 12.44 -10.20
C ARG A 240 -2.67 12.91 -9.00
N MET A 241 -1.43 12.46 -8.87
CA MET A 241 -0.54 12.81 -7.76
C MET A 241 0.89 13.07 -8.28
N PRO A 242 1.11 14.18 -9.00
CA PRO A 242 2.36 14.43 -9.72
C PRO A 242 3.60 14.52 -8.82
N GLY A 243 3.42 14.80 -7.54
CA GLY A 243 4.51 14.82 -6.58
C GLY A 243 4.94 13.45 -6.05
N LEU A 244 4.21 12.40 -6.36
CA LEU A 244 4.53 11.03 -5.92
C LEU A 244 5.18 10.26 -7.07
N GLY A 245 6.51 10.32 -7.15
CA GLY A 245 7.30 9.83 -8.28
C GLY A 245 7.00 8.38 -8.67
N HIS A 246 6.79 7.49 -7.69
CA HIS A 246 6.47 6.09 -8.00
C HIS A 246 5.10 5.94 -8.68
N LEU A 247 4.07 6.68 -8.24
CA LEU A 247 2.75 6.65 -8.89
C LEU A 247 2.80 7.18 -10.31
N VAL A 248 3.55 8.26 -10.56
CA VAL A 248 3.74 8.82 -11.91
C VAL A 248 4.54 7.88 -12.81
N HIS A 249 5.44 7.08 -12.25
CA HIS A 249 6.21 6.07 -12.97
C HIS A 249 5.36 4.85 -13.39
N MET A 250 4.35 4.46 -12.60
CA MET A 250 3.57 3.23 -12.82
C MET A 250 2.93 3.09 -14.20
N PRO A 251 2.44 4.14 -14.88
CA PRO A 251 1.96 4.04 -16.25
C PRO A 251 2.97 3.41 -17.21
N SER A 252 4.28 3.67 -17.03
CA SER A 252 5.32 3.12 -17.90
C SER A 252 5.40 1.59 -17.89
N HIS A 253 4.99 0.94 -16.78
CA HIS A 253 4.91 -0.51 -16.69
C HIS A 253 3.87 -1.06 -17.67
N ILE A 254 2.69 -0.44 -17.73
CA ILE A 254 1.62 -0.85 -18.63
C ILE A 254 1.94 -0.46 -20.07
N ASP A 255 2.41 0.78 -20.31
CA ASP A 255 2.76 1.28 -21.63
C ASP A 255 3.78 0.38 -22.34
N ALA A 256 4.78 -0.13 -21.60
CA ALA A 256 5.79 -1.05 -22.13
C ALA A 256 5.18 -2.35 -22.63
N TRP A 257 4.20 -2.90 -21.92
CA TRP A 257 3.57 -4.18 -22.30
C TRP A 257 2.55 -4.04 -23.44
N VAL A 258 1.89 -2.88 -23.54
CA VAL A 258 0.89 -2.62 -24.59
C VAL A 258 1.50 -1.88 -25.79
N CYS A 259 2.82 -1.68 -25.81
CA CYS A 259 3.54 -1.01 -26.90
C CYS A 259 3.10 0.46 -27.12
N LEU A 260 2.66 1.18 -26.11
CA LEU A 260 2.30 2.60 -26.15
C LEU A 260 3.50 3.52 -25.90
N LEU A 261 4.70 3.13 -26.29
CA LEU A 261 5.97 3.86 -26.06
C LEU A 261 6.01 5.27 -26.67
N TYR A 262 5.06 5.61 -27.53
CA TYR A 262 4.97 6.94 -28.15
C TYR A 262 4.25 8.00 -27.29
N THR A 263 3.69 7.63 -26.17
CA THR A 263 2.95 8.54 -25.27
C THR A 263 3.69 8.82 -23.96
N SER A 264 4.84 8.17 -23.72
CA SER A 264 5.69 8.51 -22.57
C SER A 264 6.57 9.72 -22.91
N ASP A 265 6.82 10.61 -21.94
CA ASP A 265 7.68 11.78 -22.08
C ASP A 265 9.08 11.49 -22.65
N ALA A 266 9.53 10.24 -22.58
CA ALA A 266 10.76 9.77 -23.20
C ALA A 266 10.73 9.80 -24.74
N ALA A 267 9.55 9.86 -25.38
CA ALA A 267 9.44 9.97 -26.84
C ALA A 267 9.55 11.42 -27.32
N ASP A 268 9.22 12.41 -26.50
CA ASP A 268 9.28 13.83 -26.86
C ASP A 268 10.72 14.41 -26.84
N GLU A 269 11.64 13.81 -26.08
CA GLU A 269 13.05 14.24 -26.07
C GLU A 269 13.84 13.82 -27.33
N SER A 270 13.33 12.90 -28.15
CA SER A 270 14.01 12.44 -29.37
C SER A 270 13.67 13.24 -30.60
N SER A 271 12.83 14.29 -30.52
CA SER A 271 12.37 15.12 -31.66
C SER A 271 12.83 16.58 -31.57
N SER A 272 13.84 16.90 -30.76
CA SER A 272 14.46 18.23 -30.67
C SER A 272 15.90 18.23 -31.13
#